data_1bb416e5a4767f2eba43c2a7f352d99a
#
_entry.id   1bb416e5a4767f2eba43c2a7f352d99a
#
_cell.length_a   1.000
_cell.length_b   1.000
_cell.length_c   1.000
_cell.angle_alpha   90.00
_cell.angle_beta   90.00
_cell.angle_gamma   90.00
#
_symmetry.space_group_name_H-M   'P 1'
#
loop_
_entity.id
_entity.type
_entity.pdbx_description
1 polymer ?
#
loop_
_entity_poly.entity_id
_entity_poly.type
_entity_poly.pdbx_seq_one_letter_code
_entity_poly.pdbx_strand_id
1 'polypeptide(L)'
;GAVVALSTPLPLLDFGNGPRQRAQSLRLQAKANQLRSERQVQLDIASSYHLWQRSRDILHKRARPLCDARRQALTATEKQFAAGVTSLLDLITAQRDLLAAQRAEAMAQRDVEVSLWQLQMALGR
;
A
#
# COMPACT_ATOMS: atom_id res chain seq x y z
N GLY A 1 44.06 -37.51 33.59
CA GLY A 1 44.90 -36.68 34.27
C GLY A 1 44.95 -35.21 33.91
N ALA A 2 45.99 -34.78 33.30
CA ALA A 2 46.20 -33.34 33.03
C ALA A 2 45.15 -32.74 32.10
N VAL A 3 44.63 -33.50 31.17
CA VAL A 3 43.59 -33.02 30.23
C VAL A 3 42.28 -32.70 30.95
N VAL A 4 41.88 -33.52 31.92
CA VAL A 4 40.68 -33.31 32.71
C VAL A 4 40.84 -32.08 33.61
N ALA A 5 42.01 -31.88 34.23
CA ALA A 5 42.30 -30.72 35.04
C ALA A 5 42.30 -29.41 34.24
N LEU A 6 42.75 -29.41 32.99
CA LEU A 6 42.73 -28.24 32.10
C LEU A 6 41.32 -27.89 31.64
N SER A 7 40.46 -28.86 31.41
CA SER A 7 39.10 -28.64 30.96
C SER A 7 38.16 -28.07 32.03
N THR A 8 38.43 -28.38 33.30
CA THR A 8 37.58 -27.98 34.43
C THR A 8 37.56 -26.46 34.67
N PRO A 9 38.72 -25.71 34.70
CA PRO A 9 38.71 -24.26 34.88
C PRO A 9 38.04 -23.49 33.76
N LEU A 10 38.14 -23.97 32.53
CA LEU A 10 37.54 -23.31 31.34
C LEU A 10 36.02 -23.21 31.44
N PRO A 11 35.27 -24.26 31.77
CA PRO A 11 33.82 -24.16 31.98
C PRO A 11 33.43 -23.22 33.11
N LEU A 12 34.21 -23.12 34.15
CA LEU A 12 33.94 -22.23 35.28
C LEU A 12 34.14 -20.75 34.90
N LEU A 13 35.15 -20.45 34.10
CA LEU A 13 35.40 -19.11 33.59
C LEU A 13 34.29 -18.67 32.62
N ASP A 14 33.90 -19.53 31.71
CA ASP A 14 32.77 -19.29 30.81
C ASP A 14 31.47 -19.10 31.59
N PHE A 15 31.28 -19.84 32.65
CA PHE A 15 30.10 -19.74 33.50
C PHE A 15 30.01 -18.38 34.20
N GLY A 16 31.13 -17.80 34.62
CA GLY A 16 31.17 -16.48 35.23
C GLY A 16 30.88 -15.33 34.29
N ASN A 17 31.31 -15.43 33.02
CA ASN A 17 31.14 -14.38 32.01
C ASN A 17 29.90 -14.58 31.15
N GLY A 18 29.43 -15.82 30.98
CA GLY A 18 28.29 -16.17 30.13
C GLY A 18 27.01 -15.40 30.41
N PRO A 19 26.57 -15.25 31.68
CA PRO A 19 25.35 -14.52 32.01
C PRO A 19 25.42 -13.05 31.64
N ARG A 20 26.58 -12.40 31.83
CA ARG A 20 26.78 -10.98 31.44
C ARG A 20 26.75 -10.80 29.94
N GLN A 21 27.41 -11.66 29.18
CA GLN A 21 27.40 -11.66 27.73
C GLN A 21 25.99 -11.90 27.18
N ARG A 22 25.25 -12.83 27.77
CA ARG A 22 23.85 -13.07 27.40
C ARG A 22 22.97 -11.87 27.67
N ALA A 23 23.13 -11.22 28.82
CA ALA A 23 22.40 -10.01 29.16
C ALA A 23 22.70 -8.88 28.18
N GLN A 24 23.98 -8.68 27.82
CA GLN A 24 24.37 -7.69 26.81
C GLN A 24 23.81 -8.03 25.44
N SER A 25 23.87 -9.29 25.02
CA SER A 25 23.32 -9.75 23.75
C SER A 25 21.80 -9.53 23.69
N LEU A 26 21.09 -9.82 24.78
CA LEU A 26 19.64 -9.59 24.85
C LEU A 26 19.30 -8.11 24.77
N ARG A 27 20.09 -7.25 25.43
CA ARG A 27 19.90 -5.80 25.33
C ARG A 27 20.13 -5.30 23.91
N LEU A 28 21.19 -5.76 23.25
CA LEU A 28 21.48 -5.42 21.86
C LEU A 28 20.39 -5.90 20.92
N GLN A 29 19.89 -7.12 21.12
CA GLN A 29 18.76 -7.64 20.35
C GLN A 29 17.50 -6.81 20.57
N ALA A 30 17.21 -6.45 21.81
CA ALA A 30 16.04 -5.61 22.13
C ALA A 30 16.13 -4.25 21.45
N LYS A 31 17.31 -3.61 21.49
CA LYS A 31 17.55 -2.33 20.79
C LYS A 31 17.42 -2.50 19.28
N ALA A 32 17.99 -3.55 18.71
CA ALA A 32 17.91 -3.84 17.29
C ALA A 32 16.46 -4.07 16.85
N ASN A 33 15.69 -4.82 17.64
CA ASN A 33 14.27 -5.07 17.39
C ASN A 33 13.45 -3.79 17.49
N GLN A 34 13.74 -2.94 18.47
CA GLN A 34 13.09 -1.62 18.61
C GLN A 34 13.35 -0.75 17.38
N LEU A 35 14.61 -0.66 16.94
CA LEU A 35 14.96 0.11 15.75
C LEU A 35 14.29 -0.42 14.49
N ARG A 36 14.22 -1.74 14.35
CA ARG A 36 13.52 -2.38 13.23
C ARG A 36 12.03 -2.05 13.26
N SER A 37 11.41 -2.12 14.44
CA SER A 37 10.00 -1.78 14.61
C SER A 37 9.72 -0.34 14.27
N GLU A 38 10.56 0.60 14.72
CA GLU A 38 10.45 2.02 14.40
C GLU A 38 10.60 2.28 12.90
N ARG A 39 11.59 1.66 12.27
CA ARG A 39 11.78 1.74 10.82
C ARG A 39 10.60 1.15 10.06
N GLN A 40 10.08 0.03 10.53
CA GLN A 40 8.92 -0.61 9.89
C GLN A 40 7.70 0.29 9.95
N VAL A 41 7.43 0.93 11.07
CA VAL A 41 6.34 1.90 11.23
C VAL A 41 6.52 3.07 10.27
N GLN A 42 7.74 3.62 10.18
CA GLN A 42 8.04 4.73 9.26
C GLN A 42 7.84 4.33 7.81
N LEU A 43 8.27 3.13 7.42
CA LEU A 43 8.07 2.59 6.08
C LEU A 43 6.58 2.36 5.78
N ASP A 44 5.83 1.85 6.74
CA ASP A 44 4.39 1.63 6.60
C ASP A 44 3.65 2.96 6.39
N ILE A 45 4.01 3.99 7.15
CA ILE A 45 3.44 5.34 6.99
C ILE A 45 3.77 5.89 5.61
N ALA A 46 5.05 5.81 5.19
CA ALA A 46 5.48 6.31 3.89
C ALA A 46 4.79 5.57 2.74
N SER A 47 4.71 4.25 2.82
CA SER A 47 4.02 3.43 1.81
C SER A 47 2.54 3.75 1.73
N SER A 48 1.87 3.89 2.87
CA SER A 48 0.43 4.22 2.94
C SER A 48 0.17 5.61 2.38
N TYR A 49 1.04 6.56 2.67
CA TYR A 49 0.94 7.93 2.14
C TYR A 49 1.09 7.95 0.62
N HIS A 50 2.08 7.26 0.08
CA HIS A 50 2.29 7.16 -1.36
C HIS A 50 1.14 6.46 -2.07
N LEU A 51 0.60 5.41 -1.47
CA LEU A 51 -0.56 4.71 -2.01
C LEU A 51 -1.79 5.63 -2.07
N TRP A 52 -2.03 6.39 -1.00
CA TRP A 52 -3.12 7.37 -0.97
C TRP A 52 -2.95 8.47 -2.02
N GLN A 53 -1.75 9.03 -2.15
CA GLN A 53 -1.45 10.02 -3.19
C GLN A 53 -1.71 9.47 -4.60
N ARG A 54 -1.23 8.25 -4.86
CA ARG A 54 -1.43 7.58 -6.14
C ARG A 54 -2.91 7.36 -6.41
N SER A 55 -3.66 6.90 -5.44
CA SER A 55 -5.10 6.67 -5.57
C SER A 55 -5.84 7.98 -5.87
N ARG A 56 -5.49 9.07 -5.20
CA ARG A 56 -6.04 10.40 -5.48
C ARG A 56 -5.73 10.85 -6.91
N ASP A 57 -4.48 10.67 -7.34
CA ASP A 57 -4.06 11.07 -8.68
C ASP A 57 -4.81 10.29 -9.75
N ILE A 58 -4.99 8.98 -9.56
CA ILE A 58 -5.77 8.15 -10.48
C ILE A 58 -7.21 8.66 -10.56
N LEU A 59 -7.83 8.94 -9.42
CA LEU A 59 -9.21 9.43 -9.39
C LEU A 59 -9.33 10.79 -10.09
N HIS A 60 -8.50 11.76 -9.74
CA HIS A 60 -8.65 13.14 -10.21
C HIS A 60 -8.09 13.37 -11.62
N LYS A 61 -7.01 12.68 -11.97
CA LYS A 61 -6.30 12.91 -13.25
C LYS A 61 -6.71 11.94 -14.35
N ARG A 62 -7.25 10.78 -14.01
CA ARG A 62 -7.60 9.73 -14.97
C ARG A 62 -9.08 9.36 -14.96
N ALA A 63 -9.59 8.90 -13.83
CA ALA A 63 -10.94 8.34 -13.76
C ALA A 63 -12.02 9.38 -13.99
N ARG A 64 -11.97 10.51 -13.32
CA ARG A 64 -12.95 11.60 -13.49
C ARG A 64 -12.90 12.23 -14.89
N PRO A 65 -11.72 12.63 -15.41
CA PRO A 65 -11.66 13.17 -16.77
C PRO A 65 -12.12 12.20 -17.83
N LEU A 66 -11.81 10.92 -17.69
CA LEU A 66 -12.27 9.89 -18.61
C LEU A 66 -13.80 9.75 -18.57
N CYS A 67 -14.39 9.73 -17.39
CA CYS A 67 -15.84 9.67 -17.22
C CYS A 67 -16.53 10.87 -17.87
N ASP A 68 -15.99 12.08 -17.67
CA ASP A 68 -16.51 13.31 -18.29
C ASP A 68 -16.38 13.25 -19.83
N ALA A 69 -15.24 12.79 -20.35
CA ALA A 69 -15.04 12.63 -21.78
C ALA A 69 -16.03 11.61 -22.39
N ARG A 70 -16.27 10.52 -21.73
CA ARG A 70 -17.24 9.50 -22.19
C ARG A 70 -18.67 10.00 -22.13
N ARG A 71 -19.01 10.82 -21.14
CA ARG A 71 -20.33 11.46 -21.05
C ARG A 71 -20.56 12.43 -22.20
N GLN A 72 -19.56 13.25 -22.54
CA GLN A 72 -19.61 14.16 -23.67
C GLN A 72 -19.71 13.38 -24.99
N ALA A 73 -18.95 12.30 -25.13
CA ALA A 73 -19.00 11.43 -26.31
C ALA A 73 -20.39 10.81 -26.50
N LEU A 74 -21.03 10.36 -25.41
CA LEU A 74 -22.38 9.83 -25.48
C LEU A 74 -23.39 10.89 -25.92
N THR A 75 -23.30 12.10 -25.35
CA THR A 75 -24.18 13.20 -25.75
C THR A 75 -24.04 13.53 -27.24
N ALA A 76 -22.81 13.57 -27.75
CA ALA A 76 -22.55 13.80 -29.17
C ALA A 76 -23.13 12.66 -30.04
N THR A 77 -22.94 11.41 -29.62
CA THR A 77 -23.45 10.24 -30.33
C THR A 77 -24.98 10.19 -30.33
N GLU A 78 -25.63 10.59 -29.23
CA GLU A 78 -27.10 10.69 -29.15
C GLU A 78 -27.63 11.69 -30.18
N LYS A 79 -26.98 12.85 -30.31
CA LYS A 79 -27.35 13.86 -31.29
C LYS A 79 -27.17 13.35 -32.73
N GLN A 80 -26.06 12.67 -32.99
CA GLN A 80 -25.78 12.08 -34.30
C GLN A 80 -26.77 10.96 -34.65
N PHE A 81 -27.13 10.15 -33.68
CA PHE A 81 -28.14 9.11 -33.86
C PHE A 81 -29.51 9.69 -34.15
N ALA A 82 -29.92 10.72 -33.41
CA ALA A 82 -31.19 11.42 -33.65
C ALA A 82 -31.23 12.07 -35.05
N ALA A 83 -30.08 12.52 -35.56
CA ALA A 83 -29.93 13.07 -36.91
C ALA A 83 -29.79 12.01 -38.00
N GLY A 84 -29.76 10.72 -37.65
CA GLY A 84 -29.59 9.61 -38.61
C GLY A 84 -28.18 9.44 -39.14
N VAL A 85 -27.18 10.05 -38.50
CA VAL A 85 -25.78 10.03 -38.98
C VAL A 85 -25.03 8.79 -38.46
N THR A 86 -25.35 8.28 -37.27
CA THR A 86 -24.71 7.12 -36.67
C THR A 86 -25.70 5.98 -36.48
N SER A 87 -25.18 4.76 -36.33
CA SER A 87 -25.97 3.56 -36.11
C SER A 87 -26.38 3.39 -34.65
N LEU A 88 -27.39 2.55 -34.41
CA LEU A 88 -27.76 2.12 -33.06
C LEU A 88 -26.59 1.44 -32.33
N LEU A 89 -25.77 0.69 -33.06
CA LEU A 89 -24.59 0.02 -32.49
C LEU A 89 -23.61 1.05 -31.92
N ASP A 90 -23.37 2.16 -32.61
CA ASP A 90 -22.50 3.23 -32.13
C ASP A 90 -23.04 3.85 -30.84
N LEU A 91 -24.35 4.05 -30.76
CA LEU A 91 -25.00 4.56 -29.56
C LEU A 91 -24.84 3.60 -28.37
N ILE A 92 -25.08 2.30 -28.59
CA ILE A 92 -24.92 1.26 -27.57
C ILE A 92 -23.46 1.20 -27.10
N THR A 93 -22.50 1.28 -28.00
CA THR A 93 -21.07 1.29 -27.67
C THR A 93 -20.72 2.49 -26.78
N ALA A 94 -21.22 3.68 -27.14
CA ALA A 94 -20.99 4.89 -26.33
C ALA A 94 -21.60 4.77 -24.92
N GLN A 95 -22.80 4.18 -24.82
CA GLN A 95 -23.43 3.91 -23.52
C GLN A 95 -22.62 2.92 -22.67
N ARG A 96 -22.11 1.87 -23.28
CA ARG A 96 -21.26 0.88 -22.61
C ARG A 96 -19.94 1.49 -22.13
N ASP A 97 -19.34 2.34 -22.95
CA ASP A 97 -18.09 3.04 -22.62
C ASP A 97 -18.28 3.98 -21.43
N LEU A 98 -19.38 4.72 -21.39
CA LEU A 98 -19.70 5.56 -20.23
C LEU A 98 -19.93 4.71 -18.97
N LEU A 99 -20.65 3.62 -19.07
CA LEU A 99 -20.90 2.74 -17.92
C LEU A 99 -19.58 2.17 -17.38
N ALA A 100 -18.67 1.75 -18.25
CA ALA A 100 -17.35 1.27 -17.86
C ALA A 100 -16.53 2.37 -17.16
N ALA A 101 -16.58 3.60 -17.68
CA ALA A 101 -15.90 4.74 -17.08
C ALA A 101 -16.50 5.11 -15.71
N GLN A 102 -17.80 5.05 -15.55
CA GLN A 102 -18.47 5.27 -14.26
C GLN A 102 -18.09 4.22 -13.22
N ARG A 103 -17.99 2.95 -13.64
CA ARG A 103 -17.52 1.87 -12.75
C ARG A 103 -16.07 2.11 -12.33
N ALA A 104 -15.21 2.50 -13.26
CA ALA A 104 -13.81 2.80 -12.98
C ALA A 104 -13.69 3.98 -11.99
N GLU A 105 -14.51 5.03 -12.16
CA GLU A 105 -14.54 6.16 -11.24
C GLU A 105 -14.98 5.73 -9.83
N ALA A 106 -16.02 4.91 -9.73
CA ALA A 106 -16.50 4.41 -8.44
C ALA A 106 -15.43 3.55 -7.74
N MET A 107 -14.73 2.71 -8.48
CA MET A 107 -13.62 1.91 -7.95
C MET A 107 -12.45 2.80 -7.50
N ALA A 108 -12.13 3.83 -8.26
CA ALA A 108 -11.08 4.78 -7.90
C ALA A 108 -11.43 5.56 -6.63
N GLN A 109 -12.69 5.97 -6.47
CA GLN A 109 -13.17 6.60 -5.23
C GLN A 109 -13.03 5.66 -4.03
N ARG A 110 -13.40 4.40 -4.21
CA ARG A 110 -13.24 3.38 -3.17
C ARG A 110 -11.76 3.19 -2.79
N ASP A 111 -10.88 3.15 -3.78
CA ASP A 111 -9.44 3.00 -3.54
C ASP A 111 -8.88 4.18 -2.74
N VAL A 112 -9.34 5.40 -3.01
CA VAL A 112 -8.96 6.59 -2.23
C VAL A 112 -9.41 6.45 -0.78
N GLU A 113 -10.65 6.05 -0.55
CA GLU A 113 -11.19 5.88 0.81
C GLU A 113 -10.46 4.78 1.58
N VAL A 114 -10.22 3.63 0.94
CA VAL A 114 -9.50 2.52 1.56
C VAL A 114 -8.06 2.91 1.87
N SER A 115 -7.38 3.57 0.95
CA SER A 115 -5.98 4.00 1.16
C SER A 115 -5.87 5.07 2.23
N LEU A 116 -6.84 5.98 2.33
CA LEU A 116 -6.90 6.97 3.40
C LEU A 116 -7.07 6.28 4.76
N TRP A 117 -7.96 5.31 4.83
CA TRP A 117 -8.18 4.55 6.06
C TRP A 117 -6.93 3.78 6.49
N GLN A 118 -6.24 3.15 5.54
CA GLN A 118 -4.96 2.49 5.80
C GLN A 118 -3.90 3.46 6.32
N LEU A 119 -3.84 4.66 5.74
CA LEU A 119 -2.93 5.71 6.20
C LEU A 119 -3.26 6.15 7.64
N GLN A 120 -4.53 6.34 7.94
CA GLN A 120 -4.99 6.70 9.29
C GLN A 120 -4.64 5.61 10.30
N MET A 121 -4.79 4.34 9.93
CA MET A 121 -4.39 3.22 10.79
C MET A 121 -2.88 3.18 11.00
N ALA A 122 -2.09 3.43 9.97
CA ALA A 122 -0.64 3.48 10.09
C ALA A 122 -0.18 4.63 11.01
N LEU A 123 -0.82 5.78 10.94
CA LEU A 123 -0.53 6.94 11.81
C LEU A 123 -1.00 6.71 13.25
N GLY A 124 -2.02 5.91 13.46
CA GLY A 124 -2.54 5.59 14.80
C GLY A 124 -1.73 4.55 15.57
N ARG A 125 -0.72 3.96 14.96
CA ARG A 125 0.19 3.04 15.63
C ARG A 125 1.23 3.83 16.42
#